data_cde60665d57c96c1ddf36ff0c80c8315
#
_entry.id   cde60665d57c96c1ddf36ff0c80c8315
#
_cell.length_a   1.000
_cell.length_b   1.000
_cell.length_c   1.000
_cell.angle_alpha   90.00
_cell.angle_beta   90.00
_cell.angle_gamma   90.00
#
_symmetry.space_group_name_H-M   'P 1'
#
loop_
_entity.id
_entity.type
_entity.pdbx_description
1 polymer ?
#
loop_
_entity_poly.entity_id
_entity_poly.type
_entity_poly.pdbx_seq_one_letter_code
_entity_poly.pdbx_strand_id
1 'polypeptide(L)' 'VVALTDIPKGTHITDSFLTMKRPGTGLPSFMLPYLIGRQAKEDIPAGTILTLEMLA' A
#
# COMPACT_ATOMS: atom_id res chain seq x y z
N VAL A 1 0.22 -6.84 -2.68
CA VAL A 1 0.73 -5.86 -1.70
C VAL A 1 -0.36 -5.54 -0.70
N VAL A 2 -0.03 -5.61 0.54
CA VAL A 2 -0.97 -5.42 1.65
C VAL A 2 -0.38 -4.39 2.62
N ALA A 3 -1.25 -3.57 3.22
CA ALA A 3 -0.82 -2.63 4.25
C ALA A 3 -0.41 -3.40 5.50
N LEU A 4 0.81 -3.21 5.96
CA LEU A 4 1.32 -3.85 7.16
C LEU A 4 0.79 -3.17 8.42
N THR A 5 0.53 -1.88 8.34
CA THR A 5 0.06 -1.06 9.45
C THR A 5 -0.99 -0.08 8.95
N ASP A 6 -1.67 0.60 9.85
CA ASP A 6 -2.61 1.64 9.47
C ASP A 6 -1.88 2.78 8.78
N ILE A 7 -2.41 3.24 7.65
CA ILE A 7 -1.83 4.32 6.88
C ILE A 7 -2.87 5.44 6.81
N PRO A 8 -2.70 6.52 7.59
CA PRO A 8 -3.64 7.64 7.55
C PRO A 8 -3.62 8.36 6.21
N LYS A 9 -4.76 8.93 5.85
CA LYS A 9 -4.88 9.74 4.65
C LYS A 9 -3.81 10.83 4.64
N GLY A 10 -3.16 11.00 3.50
CA GLY A 10 -2.12 12.01 3.33
C GLY A 10 -0.72 11.54 3.69
N THR A 11 -0.58 10.33 4.22
CA THR A 11 0.72 9.77 4.57
C THR A 11 1.45 9.31 3.32
N HIS A 12 2.73 9.64 3.21
CA HIS A 12 3.57 9.12 2.14
C HIS A 12 3.91 7.67 2.42
N ILE A 13 3.76 6.83 1.41
CA ILE A 13 4.00 5.40 1.54
C ILE A 13 5.49 5.11 1.52
N THR A 14 5.94 4.28 2.46
CA THR A 14 7.30 3.76 2.48
C THR A 14 7.24 2.23 2.52
N ASP A 15 8.37 1.59 2.25
CA ASP A 15 8.41 0.13 2.24
C ASP A 15 8.09 -0.48 3.62
N SER A 16 8.29 0.26 4.70
CA SER A 16 7.97 -0.22 6.03
C SER A 16 6.46 -0.35 6.29
N PHE A 17 5.63 0.30 5.46
CA PHE A 17 4.17 0.23 5.58
C PHE A 17 3.55 -0.92 4.80
N LEU A 18 4.32 -1.59 3.95
CA LEU A 18 3.80 -2.56 3.00
C LEU A 18 4.41 -3.94 3.20
N THR A 19 3.65 -4.95 2.86
CA THR A 19 4.14 -6.32 2.87
C THR A 19 3.44 -7.14 1.79
N MET A 20 4.02 -8.28 1.47
CA MET A 20 3.42 -9.25 0.56
C MET A 20 2.86 -10.39 1.37
N LYS A 21 1.58 -10.68 1.20
CA LYS A 21 0.97 -11.81 1.92
C LYS A 21 0.73 -13.00 1.04
N ARG A 22 -0.01 -12.83 -0.06
CA ARG A 22 -0.38 -13.94 -0.93
C ARG A 22 -0.04 -13.62 -2.37
N PRO A 23 0.60 -14.53 -3.08
CA PRO A 23 0.79 -14.38 -4.52
C PRO A 23 -0.55 -14.27 -5.23
N GLY A 24 -0.63 -13.37 -6.20
CA GLY A 24 -1.83 -13.22 -7.01
C GLY A 24 -2.94 -12.41 -6.39
N THR A 25 -2.74 -11.87 -5.17
CA THR A 25 -3.75 -11.03 -4.51
C THR A 25 -3.30 -9.57 -4.57
N GLY A 26 -4.15 -8.71 -5.15
CA GLY A 26 -3.86 -7.29 -5.27
C GLY A 26 -2.68 -6.99 -6.19
N LEU A 27 -1.96 -5.90 -5.89
CA LEU A 27 -0.83 -5.46 -6.71
C LEU A 27 0.36 -6.41 -6.54
N PRO A 28 1.05 -6.74 -7.63
CA PRO A 28 2.21 -7.62 -7.55
C PRO A 28 3.42 -6.93 -6.91
N SER A 29 4.37 -7.74 -6.44
CA SER A 29 5.55 -7.22 -5.74
C SER A 29 6.39 -6.27 -6.57
N PHE A 30 6.43 -6.44 -7.89
CA PHE A 30 7.23 -5.55 -8.75
C PHE A 30 6.67 -4.12 -8.79
N MET A 31 5.45 -3.92 -8.31
CA MET A 31 4.86 -2.60 -8.22
C MET A 31 5.34 -1.80 -7.00
N LEU A 32 5.99 -2.45 -6.03
CA LEU A 32 6.44 -1.77 -4.82
C LEU A 32 7.24 -0.49 -5.08
N PRO A 33 8.22 -0.48 -5.99
CA PRO A 33 8.97 0.75 -6.26
C PRO A 33 8.10 1.89 -6.77
N TYR A 34 6.99 1.56 -7.43
CA TYR A 34 6.07 2.57 -7.97
C TYR A 34 5.07 3.07 -6.93
N LEU A 35 4.88 2.32 -5.85
CA LEU A 35 3.97 2.70 -4.78
C LEU A 35 4.66 3.55 -3.72
N ILE A 36 5.94 3.29 -3.48
CA ILE A 36 6.72 4.02 -2.49
C ILE A 36 6.87 5.47 -2.94
N GLY A 37 6.61 6.40 -2.01
CA GLY A 37 6.65 7.83 -2.30
C GLY A 37 5.29 8.40 -2.70
N ARG A 38 4.32 7.56 -3.03
CA ARG A 38 2.96 8.03 -3.28
C ARG A 38 2.29 8.35 -1.96
N GLN A 39 1.21 9.12 -2.04
CA GLN A 39 0.48 9.56 -0.85
C GLN A 39 -0.85 8.84 -0.78
N ALA A 40 -1.26 8.41 0.42
CA ALA A 40 -2.55 7.77 0.60
C ALA A 40 -3.68 8.77 0.36
N LYS A 41 -4.63 8.44 -0.49
CA LYS A 41 -5.79 9.27 -0.77
C LYS A 41 -6.84 9.17 0.33
N GLU A 42 -6.81 8.10 1.10
CA GLU A 42 -7.78 7.82 2.14
C GLU A 42 -7.10 7.04 3.26
N ASP A 43 -7.79 6.89 4.39
CA ASP A 43 -7.28 6.07 5.48
C ASP A 43 -7.25 4.61 5.04
N ILE A 44 -6.11 3.96 5.21
CA ILE A 44 -5.91 2.56 4.82
C ILE A 44 -5.63 1.75 6.08
N PRO A 45 -6.60 0.96 6.56
CA PRO A 45 -6.38 0.12 7.74
C PRO A 45 -5.35 -0.98 7.48
N ALA A 46 -4.67 -1.40 8.53
CA ALA A 46 -3.75 -2.54 8.45
C ALA A 46 -4.49 -3.77 7.90
N GLY A 47 -3.82 -4.55 7.05
CA GLY A 47 -4.41 -5.74 6.44
C GLY A 47 -5.18 -5.46 5.15
N THR A 48 -5.32 -4.19 4.76
CA THR A 48 -6.03 -3.84 3.52
C THR A 48 -5.18 -4.19 2.31
N ILE A 49 -5.78 -4.85 1.33
CA ILE A 49 -5.12 -5.11 0.06
C ILE A 49 -5.09 -3.79 -0.72
N LEU A 50 -3.89 -3.34 -1.06
CA LEU A 50 -3.73 -2.06 -1.72
C LEU A 50 -4.14 -2.11 -3.18
N THR A 51 -4.75 -1.02 -3.63
CA THR A 51 -5.04 -0.78 -5.04
C THR A 51 -4.50 0.59 -5.43
N LEU A 52 -4.32 0.81 -6.73
CA LEU A 52 -3.83 2.11 -7.20
C LEU A 52 -4.80 3.25 -6.89
N GLU A 53 -6.07 2.95 -6.75
CA GLU A 53 -7.10 3.94 -6.47
C GLU A 53 -6.95 4.55 -5.07
N MET A 54 -6.29 3.84 -4.16
CA MET A 54 -6.07 4.32 -2.79
C MET A 54 -4.91 5.31 -2.70
N LEU A 55 -4.13 5.46 -3.76
CA LEU A 55 -2.90 6.25 -3.76
C LEU A 55 -2.99 7.41 -4.74
N ALA A 56 -2.39 8.51 -4.32
CA ALA A 56 -2.30 9.69 -5.17
C ALA A 56 -1.10 9.59 -6.11
#